data_4022582c7ba1a455451fa2b7b6cc1d2c
#
_entry.id   4022582c7ba1a455451fa2b7b6cc1d2c
#
_cell.length_a   1.000
_cell.length_b   1.000
_cell.length_c   1.000
_cell.angle_alpha   90.00
_cell.angle_beta   90.00
_cell.angle_gamma   90.00
#
_symmetry.space_group_name_H-M   'P 1'
#
loop_
_entity.id
_entity.type
_entity.pdbx_description
1 polymer ?
#
loop_
_entity_poly.entity_id
_entity_poly.type
_entity_poly.pdbx_seq_one_letter_code
_entity_poly.pdbx_strand_id
1 'polypeptide(L)'
;PLWQLWGAADVRERETDITIPICSPEKTLELARGWYARGFRLFKMKVGTDVEQDIRRLQAVHNALPEIGFIGDGNQGFSREDCLRFVHGVKQFGGRLVLLEQPVVRDDLEGLQAIRHLTGIPVAADESVRSLDDAREVVRMQAADYINIKIMKTGVIDAWRIAAFTRSAGLRLMVGGMLETRIAMGCSFSLVLGLGGFDVLDLDTPLLLST
;
A
#
# COMPACT_ATOMS: atom_id res chain seq x y z
N PRO A 1 9.76 -24.68 8.31
CA PRO A 1 9.37 -23.28 8.42
C PRO A 1 7.97 -23.02 7.83
N LEU A 2 7.27 -21.98 8.30
CA LEU A 2 5.90 -21.70 7.88
C LEU A 2 5.76 -21.43 6.37
N TRP A 3 6.74 -20.78 5.77
CA TRP A 3 6.77 -20.52 4.33
C TRP A 3 6.81 -21.81 3.48
N GLN A 4 7.40 -22.91 3.99
CA GLN A 4 7.38 -24.21 3.32
C GLN A 4 6.00 -24.86 3.35
N LEU A 5 5.23 -24.65 4.42
CA LEU A 5 3.84 -25.15 4.50
C LEU A 5 2.94 -24.53 3.43
N TRP A 6 3.30 -23.35 2.95
CA TRP A 6 2.59 -22.66 1.86
C TRP A 6 3.17 -22.95 0.47
N GLY A 7 4.12 -23.87 0.36
CA GLY A 7 4.55 -24.45 -0.91
C GLY A 7 5.86 -23.89 -1.48
N ALA A 8 6.55 -22.99 -0.81
CA ALA A 8 7.84 -22.54 -1.30
C ALA A 8 8.93 -23.62 -1.10
N ALA A 9 9.66 -23.90 -2.15
CA ALA A 9 10.84 -24.76 -2.12
C ALA A 9 12.10 -23.97 -1.72
N ASP A 10 12.11 -22.67 -1.97
CA ASP A 10 13.26 -21.77 -1.77
C ASP A 10 12.78 -20.38 -1.34
N VAL A 11 13.65 -19.66 -0.63
CA VAL A 11 13.40 -18.28 -0.15
C VAL A 11 14.22 -17.32 -1.00
N ARG A 12 13.53 -16.39 -1.63
CA ARG A 12 14.16 -15.33 -2.43
C ARG A 12 14.01 -13.98 -1.76
N GLU A 13 15.00 -13.13 -1.93
CA GLU A 13 14.90 -11.73 -1.53
C GLU A 13 13.75 -11.04 -2.23
N ARG A 14 13.07 -10.16 -1.50
CA ARG A 14 11.96 -9.36 -1.98
C ARG A 14 12.14 -7.92 -1.51
N GLU A 15 11.83 -6.99 -2.37
CA GLU A 15 11.82 -5.57 -2.03
C GLU A 15 10.54 -5.22 -1.27
N THR A 16 10.65 -4.34 -0.30
CA THR A 16 9.53 -3.70 0.39
C THR A 16 9.61 -2.20 0.17
N ASP A 17 8.47 -1.52 0.23
CA ASP A 17 8.44 -0.07 0.34
C ASP A 17 8.89 0.39 1.74
N ILE A 18 8.89 1.69 1.97
CA ILE A 18 9.12 2.30 3.29
C ILE A 18 8.11 3.41 3.52
N THR A 19 7.48 3.38 4.69
CA THR A 19 6.45 4.34 5.10
C THR A 19 7.07 5.63 5.59
N ILE A 20 6.58 6.76 5.06
CA ILE A 20 6.86 8.11 5.55
C ILE A 20 5.57 8.68 6.15
N PRO A 21 5.55 8.97 7.46
CA PRO A 21 4.38 9.48 8.14
C PRO A 21 4.03 10.92 7.71
N ILE A 22 2.83 11.36 8.09
CA ILE A 22 2.44 12.77 7.93
C ILE A 22 3.31 13.63 8.85
N CYS A 23 4.08 14.54 8.25
CA CYS A 23 4.92 15.51 8.95
C CYS A 23 5.16 16.75 8.06
N SER A 24 5.97 17.71 8.49
CA SER A 24 6.28 18.87 7.65
C SER A 24 7.04 18.47 6.36
N PRO A 25 6.98 19.25 5.28
CA PRO A 25 7.75 18.98 4.05
C PRO A 25 9.25 18.78 4.31
N GLU A 26 9.84 19.59 5.21
CA GLU A 26 11.25 19.51 5.57
C GLU A 26 11.58 18.17 6.25
N LYS A 27 10.75 17.77 7.21
CA LYS A 27 10.92 16.47 7.91
C LYS A 27 10.66 15.30 6.98
N THR A 28 9.67 15.40 6.09
CA THR A 28 9.42 14.42 5.05
C THR A 28 10.65 14.22 4.16
N LEU A 29 11.27 15.31 3.71
CA LEU A 29 12.46 15.25 2.88
C LEU A 29 13.68 14.68 3.64
N GLU A 30 13.85 15.04 4.90
CA GLU A 30 14.91 14.48 5.77
C GLU A 30 14.78 12.94 5.85
N LEU A 31 13.57 12.45 6.18
CA LEU A 31 13.28 11.01 6.25
C LEU A 31 13.51 10.32 4.90
N ALA A 32 12.99 10.92 3.82
CA ALA A 32 13.14 10.37 2.47
C ALA A 32 14.61 10.21 2.07
N ARG A 33 15.45 11.20 2.33
CA ARG A 33 16.91 11.15 2.07
C ARG A 33 17.59 10.05 2.90
N GLY A 34 17.21 9.91 4.16
CA GLY A 34 17.75 8.86 5.03
C GLY A 34 17.42 7.46 4.51
N TRP A 35 16.18 7.21 4.10
CA TRP A 35 15.77 5.94 3.55
C TRP A 35 16.32 5.70 2.14
N TYR A 36 16.39 6.75 1.31
CA TYR A 36 17.03 6.67 0.00
C TYR A 36 18.49 6.22 0.08
N ALA A 37 19.26 6.78 1.04
CA ALA A 37 20.65 6.39 1.29
C ALA A 37 20.77 4.90 1.74
N ARG A 38 19.71 4.32 2.30
CA ARG A 38 19.64 2.90 2.66
C ARG A 38 19.15 1.98 1.51
N GLY A 39 18.92 2.55 0.32
CA GLY A 39 18.57 1.80 -0.88
C GLY A 39 17.09 1.79 -1.26
N PHE A 40 16.20 2.38 -0.45
CA PHE A 40 14.78 2.43 -0.79
C PHE A 40 14.51 3.33 -2.00
N ARG A 41 13.61 2.89 -2.88
CA ARG A 41 13.20 3.59 -4.12
C ARG A 41 11.69 3.70 -4.27
N LEU A 42 10.93 3.08 -3.38
CA LEU A 42 9.47 3.14 -3.30
C LEU A 42 9.08 3.64 -1.90
N PHE A 43 8.42 4.80 -1.85
CA PHE A 43 8.00 5.42 -0.59
C PHE A 43 6.49 5.40 -0.48
N LYS A 44 6.01 4.80 0.60
CA LYS A 44 4.61 4.86 1.00
C LYS A 44 4.38 6.13 1.81
N MET A 45 3.70 7.09 1.20
CA MET A 45 3.42 8.39 1.79
C MET A 45 2.06 8.36 2.47
N LYS A 46 2.01 8.55 3.78
CA LYS A 46 0.75 8.77 4.49
C LYS A 46 0.19 10.13 4.10
N VAL A 47 -1.06 10.15 3.61
CA VAL A 47 -1.76 11.33 3.08
C VAL A 47 -3.22 11.32 3.53
N GLY A 48 -4.00 12.34 3.13
CA GLY A 48 -5.45 12.37 3.38
C GLY A 48 -5.90 13.29 4.51
N THR A 49 -4.99 14.08 5.08
CA THR A 49 -5.35 15.07 6.12
C THR A 49 -5.45 16.49 5.56
N ASP A 50 -4.51 16.89 4.71
CA ASP A 50 -4.46 18.20 4.07
C ASP A 50 -3.86 18.03 2.67
N VAL A 51 -4.70 18.12 1.66
CA VAL A 51 -4.34 17.86 0.25
C VAL A 51 -3.17 18.73 -0.21
N GLU A 52 -3.20 20.02 0.13
CA GLU A 52 -2.17 20.95 -0.30
C GLU A 52 -0.82 20.67 0.39
N GLN A 53 -0.85 20.31 1.66
CA GLN A 53 0.34 19.86 2.39
C GLN A 53 0.88 18.54 1.83
N ASP A 54 0.00 17.60 1.55
CA ASP A 54 0.39 16.29 0.99
C ASP A 54 1.09 16.48 -0.36
N ILE A 55 0.55 17.33 -1.25
CA ILE A 55 1.17 17.67 -2.53
C ILE A 55 2.56 18.29 -2.30
N ARG A 56 2.68 19.28 -1.42
CA ARG A 56 3.98 19.93 -1.12
C ARG A 56 5.01 18.95 -0.57
N ARG A 57 4.60 18.00 0.26
CA ARG A 57 5.48 16.95 0.81
C ARG A 57 6.04 16.06 -0.30
N LEU A 58 5.18 15.55 -1.18
CA LEU A 58 5.60 14.72 -2.30
C LEU A 58 6.47 15.51 -3.28
N GLN A 59 6.12 16.75 -3.56
CA GLN A 59 6.90 17.65 -4.43
C GLN A 59 8.30 17.90 -3.88
N ALA A 60 8.45 18.16 -2.57
CA ALA A 60 9.76 18.34 -1.93
C ALA A 60 10.64 17.11 -2.08
N VAL A 61 10.07 15.91 -1.92
CA VAL A 61 10.79 14.65 -2.13
C VAL A 61 11.16 14.47 -3.60
N HIS A 62 10.21 14.65 -4.52
CA HIS A 62 10.43 14.51 -5.96
C HIS A 62 11.52 15.43 -6.50
N ASN A 63 11.52 16.70 -6.07
CA ASN A 63 12.53 17.67 -6.49
C ASN A 63 13.96 17.25 -6.07
N ALA A 64 14.10 16.55 -4.96
CA ALA A 64 15.39 16.08 -4.48
C ALA A 64 15.76 14.67 -4.96
N LEU A 65 14.77 13.83 -5.24
CA LEU A 65 14.89 12.40 -5.55
C LEU A 65 13.89 12.03 -6.67
N PRO A 66 14.12 12.47 -7.92
CA PRO A 66 13.13 12.40 -8.99
C PRO A 66 12.80 10.97 -9.45
N GLU A 67 13.64 9.98 -9.17
CA GLU A 67 13.43 8.59 -9.54
C GLU A 67 12.53 7.81 -8.58
N ILE A 68 12.18 8.40 -7.43
CA ILE A 68 11.34 7.74 -6.42
C ILE A 68 9.93 7.48 -6.96
N GLY A 69 9.41 6.27 -6.69
CA GLY A 69 8.00 5.97 -6.80
C GLY A 69 7.25 6.26 -5.49
N PHE A 70 6.03 6.74 -5.60
CA PHE A 70 5.16 7.00 -4.46
C PHE A 70 3.96 6.05 -4.45
N ILE A 71 3.66 5.50 -3.26
CA ILE A 71 2.35 4.96 -2.92
C ILE A 71 1.67 6.04 -2.05
N GLY A 72 0.50 6.49 -2.45
CA GLY A 72 -0.31 7.41 -1.64
C GLY A 72 -1.28 6.61 -0.77
N ASP A 73 -1.01 6.50 0.52
CA ASP A 73 -1.90 5.80 1.45
C ASP A 73 -2.80 6.81 2.18
N GLY A 74 -4.05 6.85 1.76
CA GLY A 74 -5.05 7.78 2.28
C GLY A 74 -5.61 7.37 3.63
N ASN A 75 -5.50 6.11 4.03
CA ASN A 75 -6.13 5.57 5.23
C ASN A 75 -7.57 6.08 5.43
N GLN A 76 -8.36 6.10 4.36
CA GLN A 76 -9.75 6.57 4.33
C GLN A 76 -9.92 8.10 4.49
N GLY A 77 -8.85 8.89 4.42
CA GLY A 77 -8.86 10.32 4.77
C GLY A 77 -9.35 11.26 3.68
N PHE A 78 -9.41 10.83 2.42
CA PHE A 78 -9.86 11.67 1.34
C PHE A 78 -11.38 11.57 1.10
N SER A 79 -11.97 12.69 0.68
CA SER A 79 -13.14 12.66 -0.19
C SER A 79 -12.72 12.24 -1.61
N ARG A 80 -13.68 11.86 -2.45
CA ARG A 80 -13.41 11.58 -3.88
C ARG A 80 -12.76 12.79 -4.56
N GLU A 81 -13.27 13.97 -4.30
CA GLU A 81 -12.79 15.23 -4.87
C GLU A 81 -11.38 15.57 -4.40
N ASP A 82 -11.08 15.41 -3.11
CA ASP A 82 -9.76 15.64 -2.55
C ASP A 82 -8.72 14.69 -3.13
N CYS A 83 -9.08 13.42 -3.31
CA CYS A 83 -8.20 12.45 -3.96
C CYS A 83 -7.88 12.85 -5.40
N LEU A 84 -8.87 13.30 -6.17
CA LEU A 84 -8.65 13.77 -7.54
C LEU A 84 -7.75 15.01 -7.58
N ARG A 85 -7.94 15.97 -6.66
CA ARG A 85 -7.05 17.13 -6.51
C ARG A 85 -5.63 16.73 -6.16
N PHE A 86 -5.48 15.79 -5.22
CA PHE A 86 -4.17 15.25 -4.84
C PHE A 86 -3.44 14.64 -6.04
N VAL A 87 -4.10 13.74 -6.76
CA VAL A 87 -3.51 13.09 -7.96
C VAL A 87 -3.15 14.10 -9.02
N HIS A 88 -4.03 15.07 -9.26
CA HIS A 88 -3.77 16.15 -10.22
C HIS A 88 -2.51 16.95 -9.83
N GLY A 89 -2.41 17.36 -8.57
CA GLY A 89 -1.24 18.09 -8.05
C GLY A 89 0.06 17.30 -8.17
N VAL A 90 0.02 15.99 -7.87
CA VAL A 90 1.20 15.13 -8.03
C VAL A 90 1.62 15.02 -9.50
N LYS A 91 0.67 14.88 -10.42
CA LYS A 91 0.94 14.84 -11.86
C LYS A 91 1.53 16.15 -12.40
N GLN A 92 1.12 17.30 -11.86
CA GLN A 92 1.61 18.62 -12.29
C GLN A 92 3.12 18.80 -12.11
N PHE A 93 3.70 18.28 -11.05
CA PHE A 93 5.16 18.34 -10.86
C PHE A 93 5.92 17.11 -11.39
N GLY A 94 5.23 16.19 -12.08
CA GLY A 94 5.83 14.99 -12.65
C GLY A 94 6.09 13.86 -11.65
N GLY A 95 5.48 13.89 -10.47
CA GLY A 95 5.62 12.86 -9.45
C GLY A 95 5.10 11.50 -9.93
N ARG A 96 5.88 10.45 -9.69
CA ARG A 96 5.53 9.07 -10.07
C ARG A 96 4.68 8.40 -9.00
N LEU A 97 3.37 8.65 -9.02
CA LEU A 97 2.41 7.97 -8.16
C LEU A 97 2.06 6.62 -8.79
N VAL A 98 2.47 5.53 -8.13
CA VAL A 98 2.33 4.16 -8.67
C VAL A 98 1.12 3.42 -8.14
N LEU A 99 0.60 3.85 -6.98
CA LEU A 99 -0.53 3.23 -6.32
C LEU A 99 -1.22 4.22 -5.38
N LEU A 100 -2.54 4.13 -5.29
CA LEU A 100 -3.35 4.74 -4.23
C LEU A 100 -3.90 3.64 -3.34
N GLU A 101 -3.55 3.67 -2.06
CA GLU A 101 -4.08 2.73 -1.06
C GLU A 101 -5.18 3.41 -0.27
N GLN A 102 -6.35 2.77 -0.25
CA GLN A 102 -7.56 3.16 0.49
C GLN A 102 -7.77 4.68 0.62
N PRO A 103 -7.91 5.39 -0.50
CA PRO A 103 -8.06 6.85 -0.46
C PRO A 103 -9.34 7.31 0.26
N VAL A 104 -10.46 6.61 0.06
CA VAL A 104 -11.78 6.96 0.63
C VAL A 104 -12.21 5.97 1.71
N VAL A 105 -13.28 6.31 2.45
CA VAL A 105 -13.84 5.46 3.50
C VAL A 105 -14.13 4.05 2.96
N ARG A 106 -13.91 3.05 3.79
CA ARG A 106 -13.92 1.63 3.41
C ARG A 106 -15.21 1.16 2.76
N ASP A 107 -16.33 1.76 3.12
CA ASP A 107 -17.65 1.38 2.62
C ASP A 107 -17.99 2.07 1.28
N ASP A 108 -17.17 3.03 0.82
CA ASP A 108 -17.35 3.74 -0.45
C ASP A 108 -16.63 3.02 -1.62
N LEU A 109 -17.09 1.80 -1.96
CA LEU A 109 -16.53 1.03 -3.08
C LEU A 109 -16.75 1.71 -4.43
N GLU A 110 -17.87 2.46 -4.59
CA GLU A 110 -18.10 3.28 -5.77
C GLU A 110 -17.08 4.41 -5.89
N GLY A 111 -16.68 4.99 -4.75
CA GLY A 111 -15.61 6.00 -4.71
C GLY A 111 -14.26 5.44 -5.11
N LEU A 112 -13.89 4.24 -4.63
CA LEU A 112 -12.68 3.56 -5.07
C LEU A 112 -12.71 3.31 -6.58
N GLN A 113 -13.81 2.77 -7.10
CA GLN A 113 -14.01 2.54 -8.54
C GLN A 113 -13.87 3.83 -9.34
N ALA A 114 -14.55 4.90 -8.91
CA ALA A 114 -14.52 6.19 -9.59
C ALA A 114 -13.09 6.78 -9.63
N ILE A 115 -12.38 6.77 -8.51
CA ILE A 115 -10.98 7.24 -8.42
C ILE A 115 -10.09 6.43 -9.37
N ARG A 116 -10.20 5.11 -9.35
CA ARG A 116 -9.46 4.23 -10.26
C ARG A 116 -9.66 4.60 -11.73
N HIS A 117 -10.90 4.79 -12.16
CA HIS A 117 -11.23 5.12 -13.54
C HIS A 117 -10.81 6.54 -13.94
N LEU A 118 -11.07 7.52 -13.07
CA LEU A 118 -10.83 8.94 -13.38
C LEU A 118 -9.34 9.31 -13.34
N THR A 119 -8.57 8.67 -12.46
CA THR A 119 -7.15 8.98 -12.31
C THR A 119 -6.25 8.15 -13.22
N GLY A 120 -6.66 6.93 -13.54
CA GLY A 120 -5.83 5.92 -14.19
C GLY A 120 -4.67 5.42 -13.30
N ILE A 121 -4.64 5.82 -12.03
CA ILE A 121 -3.69 5.29 -11.05
C ILE A 121 -4.29 4.00 -10.45
N PRO A 122 -3.52 2.92 -10.36
CA PRO A 122 -3.98 1.70 -9.69
C PRO A 122 -4.42 1.98 -8.25
N VAL A 123 -5.49 1.31 -7.82
CA VAL A 123 -6.05 1.46 -6.47
C VAL A 123 -5.91 0.15 -5.71
N ALA A 124 -5.51 0.21 -4.44
CA ALA A 124 -5.52 -0.91 -3.49
C ALA A 124 -6.63 -0.73 -2.46
N ALA A 125 -7.43 -1.78 -2.26
CA ALA A 125 -8.39 -1.87 -1.19
C ALA A 125 -7.71 -2.47 0.05
N ASP A 126 -7.60 -1.69 1.12
CA ASP A 126 -7.05 -2.10 2.43
C ASP A 126 -8.15 -2.27 3.45
N GLU A 127 -8.65 -1.20 4.05
CA GLU A 127 -9.68 -1.26 5.09
C GLU A 127 -11.03 -1.78 4.56
N SER A 128 -11.24 -1.71 3.26
CA SER A 128 -12.41 -2.27 2.59
C SER A 128 -12.42 -3.80 2.54
N VAL A 129 -11.29 -4.48 2.87
CA VAL A 129 -11.19 -5.94 2.83
C VAL A 129 -10.75 -6.49 4.17
N ARG A 130 -11.68 -7.12 4.91
CA ARG A 130 -11.47 -7.78 6.19
C ARG A 130 -11.87 -9.25 6.19
N SER A 131 -12.59 -9.66 5.14
CA SER A 131 -13.09 -11.01 4.96
C SER A 131 -13.02 -11.41 3.49
N LEU A 132 -13.25 -12.69 3.22
CA LEU A 132 -13.37 -13.19 1.85
C LEU A 132 -14.60 -12.59 1.14
N ASP A 133 -15.66 -12.30 1.87
CA ASP A 133 -16.89 -11.73 1.29
C ASP A 133 -16.64 -10.25 0.88
N ASP A 134 -15.89 -9.49 1.68
CA ASP A 134 -15.48 -8.14 1.27
C ASP A 134 -14.63 -8.19 -0.01
N ALA A 135 -13.70 -9.15 -0.11
CA ALA A 135 -12.89 -9.31 -1.30
C ALA A 135 -13.74 -9.63 -2.55
N ARG A 136 -14.78 -10.47 -2.38
CA ARG A 136 -15.76 -10.77 -3.45
C ARG A 136 -16.50 -9.50 -3.90
N GLU A 137 -16.88 -8.66 -2.95
CA GLU A 137 -17.61 -7.43 -3.25
C GLU A 137 -16.70 -6.41 -3.98
N VAL A 138 -15.45 -6.24 -3.56
CA VAL A 138 -14.47 -5.40 -4.26
C VAL A 138 -14.28 -5.87 -5.71
N VAL A 139 -14.19 -7.18 -5.94
CA VAL A 139 -14.08 -7.76 -7.29
C VAL A 139 -15.36 -7.54 -8.09
N ARG A 140 -16.52 -7.81 -7.52
CA ARG A 140 -17.82 -7.62 -8.16
C ARG A 140 -18.04 -6.18 -8.62
N MET A 141 -17.65 -5.23 -7.79
CA MET A 141 -17.74 -3.80 -8.05
C MET A 141 -16.61 -3.28 -8.95
N GLN A 142 -15.60 -4.08 -9.24
CA GLN A 142 -14.37 -3.62 -9.91
C GLN A 142 -13.75 -2.39 -9.22
N ALA A 143 -13.82 -2.36 -7.90
CA ALA A 143 -13.50 -1.20 -7.10
C ALA A 143 -12.00 -0.93 -6.98
N ALA A 144 -11.16 -1.96 -7.14
CA ALA A 144 -9.72 -1.84 -6.97
C ALA A 144 -8.95 -2.73 -7.98
N ASP A 145 -7.65 -2.46 -8.11
CA ASP A 145 -6.69 -3.28 -8.88
C ASP A 145 -5.92 -4.24 -7.99
N TYR A 146 -5.79 -3.88 -6.71
CA TYR A 146 -5.09 -4.65 -5.69
C TYR A 146 -5.98 -4.89 -4.47
N ILE A 147 -5.80 -6.04 -3.83
CA ILE A 147 -6.26 -6.25 -2.46
C ILE A 147 -5.04 -6.27 -1.56
N ASN A 148 -5.04 -5.39 -0.53
CA ASN A 148 -4.02 -5.37 0.50
C ASN A 148 -4.40 -6.32 1.63
N ILE A 149 -3.66 -7.42 1.75
CA ILE A 149 -3.85 -8.42 2.80
C ILE A 149 -3.01 -8.02 4.01
N LYS A 150 -3.66 -7.92 5.17
CA LYS A 150 -3.01 -7.75 6.48
C LYS A 150 -3.50 -8.85 7.41
N ILE A 151 -2.58 -9.66 7.92
CA ILE A 151 -2.94 -10.80 8.79
C ILE A 151 -3.70 -10.34 10.03
N MET A 152 -3.41 -9.15 10.56
CA MET A 152 -4.17 -8.57 11.67
C MET A 152 -5.64 -8.30 11.36
N LYS A 153 -6.01 -8.08 10.10
CA LYS A 153 -7.41 -7.88 9.71
C LYS A 153 -8.16 -9.20 9.54
N THR A 154 -7.53 -10.17 8.92
CA THR A 154 -8.18 -11.36 8.39
C THR A 154 -7.83 -12.65 9.13
N GLY A 155 -6.73 -12.66 9.88
CA GLY A 155 -6.11 -13.91 10.34
C GLY A 155 -5.41 -14.65 9.19
N VAL A 156 -4.71 -15.72 9.54
CA VAL A 156 -3.82 -16.46 8.62
C VAL A 156 -4.60 -17.22 7.55
N ILE A 157 -5.68 -17.89 7.95
CA ILE A 157 -6.44 -18.77 7.05
C ILE A 157 -7.21 -17.97 6.00
N ASP A 158 -7.86 -16.89 6.43
CA ASP A 158 -8.60 -16.06 5.47
C ASP A 158 -7.65 -15.21 4.62
N ALA A 159 -6.48 -14.81 5.12
CA ALA A 159 -5.43 -14.21 4.30
C ALA A 159 -5.07 -15.12 3.11
N TRP A 160 -4.89 -16.42 3.34
CA TRP A 160 -4.63 -17.39 2.29
C TRP A 160 -5.80 -17.53 1.31
N ARG A 161 -7.04 -17.64 1.83
CA ARG A 161 -8.26 -17.75 1.00
C ARG A 161 -8.46 -16.51 0.13
N ILE A 162 -8.28 -15.33 0.70
CA ILE A 162 -8.36 -14.05 -0.01
C ILE A 162 -7.30 -13.98 -1.10
N ALA A 163 -6.04 -14.38 -0.80
CA ALA A 163 -4.98 -14.39 -1.80
C ALA A 163 -5.31 -15.30 -2.98
N ALA A 164 -5.79 -16.52 -2.72
CA ALA A 164 -6.19 -17.47 -3.75
C ALA A 164 -7.35 -16.92 -4.62
N PHE A 165 -8.38 -16.37 -3.97
CA PHE A 165 -9.54 -15.78 -4.63
C PHE A 165 -9.14 -14.56 -5.50
N THR A 166 -8.37 -13.62 -4.94
CA THR A 166 -7.91 -12.41 -5.62
C THR A 166 -7.18 -12.74 -6.92
N ARG A 167 -6.27 -13.71 -6.88
CA ARG A 167 -5.57 -14.20 -8.08
C ARG A 167 -6.52 -14.80 -9.11
N SER A 168 -7.45 -15.65 -8.67
CA SER A 168 -8.42 -16.28 -9.58
C SER A 168 -9.34 -15.27 -10.27
N ALA A 169 -9.56 -14.12 -9.61
CA ALA A 169 -10.33 -13.00 -10.14
C ALA A 169 -9.51 -12.04 -11.03
N GLY A 170 -8.21 -12.29 -11.20
CA GLY A 170 -7.34 -11.48 -12.04
C GLY A 170 -6.87 -10.16 -11.41
N LEU A 171 -7.09 -9.95 -10.10
CA LEU A 171 -6.55 -8.81 -9.36
C LEU A 171 -5.14 -9.12 -8.85
N ARG A 172 -4.40 -8.06 -8.58
CA ARG A 172 -3.05 -8.12 -8.01
C ARG A 172 -3.09 -8.14 -6.48
N LEU A 173 -1.99 -8.60 -5.88
CA LEU A 173 -1.86 -8.74 -4.44
C LEU A 173 -0.86 -7.73 -3.87
N MET A 174 -1.30 -7.07 -2.83
CA MET A 174 -0.46 -6.34 -1.90
C MET A 174 -0.51 -7.02 -0.54
N VAL A 175 0.57 -6.99 0.20
CA VAL A 175 0.59 -7.36 1.62
C VAL A 175 1.09 -6.20 2.42
N GLY A 176 0.38 -5.87 3.49
CA GLY A 176 0.76 -4.84 4.43
C GLY A 176 0.88 -5.36 5.86
N GLY A 177 1.35 -4.48 6.72
CA GLY A 177 1.40 -4.67 8.16
C GLY A 177 0.73 -3.53 8.91
N MET A 178 0.54 -3.78 10.19
CA MET A 178 0.21 -2.78 11.21
C MET A 178 1.43 -2.65 12.13
N LEU A 179 1.33 -1.93 13.24
CA LEU A 179 2.31 -2.03 14.32
C LEU A 179 2.17 -3.41 14.98
N GLU A 180 2.96 -4.34 14.50
CA GLU A 180 2.82 -5.75 14.84
C GLU A 180 4.07 -6.29 15.52
N THR A 181 3.86 -7.36 16.31
CA THR A 181 4.96 -8.09 16.92
C THR A 181 5.80 -8.81 15.85
N ARG A 182 7.03 -9.14 16.22
CA ARG A 182 7.93 -9.94 15.36
C ARG A 182 7.30 -11.27 14.90
N ILE A 183 6.46 -11.87 15.75
CA ILE A 183 5.75 -13.12 15.43
C ILE A 183 4.72 -12.88 14.33
N ALA A 184 3.89 -11.84 14.46
CA ALA A 184 2.86 -11.52 13.48
C ALA A 184 3.49 -11.11 12.13
N MET A 185 4.51 -10.24 12.16
CA MET A 185 5.25 -9.88 10.94
C MET A 185 5.95 -11.07 10.30
N GLY A 186 6.51 -11.99 11.12
CA GLY A 186 7.09 -13.25 10.63
C GLY A 186 6.08 -14.13 9.89
N CYS A 187 4.81 -14.06 10.30
CA CYS A 187 3.71 -14.73 9.59
C CYS A 187 3.44 -14.08 8.23
N SER A 188 3.40 -12.74 8.16
CA SER A 188 3.23 -12.00 6.91
C SER A 188 4.39 -12.25 5.94
N PHE A 189 5.64 -12.22 6.41
CA PHE A 189 6.80 -12.61 5.61
C PHE A 189 6.69 -14.04 5.07
N SER A 190 6.28 -14.97 5.92
CA SER A 190 6.12 -16.36 5.51
C SER A 190 5.02 -16.54 4.48
N LEU A 191 3.93 -15.76 4.57
CA LEU A 191 2.84 -15.76 3.58
C LEU A 191 3.37 -15.33 2.21
N VAL A 192 4.11 -14.22 2.15
CA VAL A 192 4.70 -13.71 0.91
C VAL A 192 5.66 -14.70 0.28
N LEU A 193 6.58 -15.24 1.08
CA LEU A 193 7.61 -16.16 0.63
C LEU A 193 7.01 -17.50 0.20
N GLY A 194 5.99 -17.98 0.91
CA GLY A 194 5.37 -19.27 0.66
C GLY A 194 4.42 -19.28 -0.52
N LEU A 195 3.49 -18.35 -0.57
CA LEU A 195 2.50 -18.26 -1.65
C LEU A 195 3.06 -17.59 -2.91
N GLY A 196 4.01 -16.68 -2.76
CA GLY A 196 4.51 -15.84 -3.85
C GLY A 196 3.41 -14.97 -4.50
N GLY A 197 3.71 -14.33 -5.63
CA GLY A 197 2.73 -13.57 -6.42
C GLY A 197 2.15 -12.35 -5.75
N PHE A 198 2.84 -11.76 -4.79
CA PHE A 198 2.58 -10.43 -4.27
C PHE A 198 3.40 -9.42 -5.07
N ASP A 199 2.73 -8.39 -5.56
CA ASP A 199 3.32 -7.37 -6.41
C ASP A 199 3.84 -6.17 -5.61
N VAL A 200 3.19 -5.87 -4.50
CA VAL A 200 3.55 -4.77 -3.58
C VAL A 200 3.69 -5.33 -2.17
N LEU A 201 4.81 -5.02 -1.54
CA LEU A 201 5.11 -5.41 -0.16
C LEU A 201 5.30 -4.16 0.70
N ASP A 202 4.48 -4.02 1.73
CA ASP A 202 4.51 -2.99 2.76
C ASP A 202 4.77 -3.67 4.12
N LEU A 203 5.99 -4.15 4.28
CA LEU A 203 6.42 -4.96 5.43
C LEU A 203 7.59 -4.30 6.17
N ASP A 204 7.59 -2.98 6.22
CA ASP A 204 8.63 -2.13 6.75
C ASP A 204 8.57 -1.91 8.26
N THR A 205 7.46 -2.25 8.92
CA THR A 205 7.22 -2.01 10.35
C THR A 205 8.42 -2.37 11.25
N PRO A 206 9.11 -3.51 11.07
CA PRO A 206 10.27 -3.83 11.89
C PRO A 206 11.42 -2.84 11.79
N LEU A 207 11.49 -2.06 10.69
CA LEU A 207 12.52 -1.05 10.46
C LEU A 207 12.19 0.28 11.13
N LEU A 208 10.93 0.49 11.49
CA LEU A 208 10.40 1.72 12.09
C LEU A 208 10.36 1.65 13.62
N LEU A 209 10.48 0.45 14.20
CA LEU A 209 10.49 0.25 15.63
C LEU A 209 11.90 0.50 16.20
N SER A 210 11.98 1.26 17.32
CA SER A 210 13.19 1.32 18.12
C SER A 210 13.44 -0.02 18.82
N THR A 211 14.64 -0.52 18.74
CA THR A 211 15.12 -1.69 19.51
C THR A 211 15.36 -1.30 20.95
#